data_338d4665c7b6d46a11d2cd6c45f3da02
#
_entry.id   338d4665c7b6d46a11d2cd6c45f3da02
#
_cell.length_a   1.000
_cell.length_b   1.000
_cell.length_c   1.000
_cell.angle_alpha   90.00
_cell.angle_beta   90.00
_cell.angle_gamma   90.00
#
_symmetry.space_group_name_H-M   'P 1'
#
loop_
_entity.id
_entity.type
_entity.pdbx_description
1 polymer ?
#
loop_
_entity_poly.entity_id
_entity_poly.type
_entity_poly.pdbx_seq_one_letter_code
_entity_poly.pdbx_strand_id
1 'polypeptide(L)'
;DVYKRQESAQIAEVIRDYGEERFAVPIAKAIVARRQERGALSTTAELAQLVAGAVKTREAGQNPATRTFQALRIFINAELEELQQALKAALKVLKPGGRLVVISFHSLEDRIVKNFITQHSREVYDRRAPFAAPKPMALQAVARIKPSAAEVEGNPRSRSAIMRVARRTELPWAEVPEVRA
;
A
#
# COMPACT_ATOMS: atom_id res chain seq x y z
N ASP A 1 -7.88 -2.06 -19.81
CA ASP A 1 -7.85 -1.02 -20.86
C ASP A 1 -8.01 0.44 -20.38
N VAL A 2 -8.05 0.70 -19.07
CA VAL A 2 -8.28 2.02 -18.50
C VAL A 2 -7.19 3.02 -18.97
N TYR A 3 -5.91 2.63 -18.89
CA TYR A 3 -4.78 3.48 -19.33
C TYR A 3 -4.69 3.69 -20.85
N LYS A 4 -5.38 2.88 -21.66
CA LYS A 4 -5.37 3.00 -23.13
C LYS A 4 -6.10 4.24 -23.66
N ARG A 5 -7.01 4.80 -22.85
CA ARG A 5 -7.85 5.93 -23.21
C ARG A 5 -7.62 7.18 -22.36
N GLN A 6 -6.85 7.06 -21.27
CA GLN A 6 -6.60 8.18 -20.37
C GLN A 6 -5.62 9.19 -20.95
N GLU A 7 -5.73 10.43 -20.50
CA GLU A 7 -4.77 11.50 -20.79
C GLU A 7 -3.47 11.31 -20.00
N SER A 8 -2.39 11.91 -20.50
CA SER A 8 -1.06 11.81 -19.89
C SER A 8 -1.04 12.22 -18.40
N ALA A 9 -1.85 13.20 -18.01
CA ALA A 9 -1.93 13.67 -16.64
C ALA A 9 -2.51 12.59 -15.70
N GLN A 10 -3.60 11.93 -16.12
CA GLN A 10 -4.24 10.86 -15.34
C GLN A 10 -3.33 9.63 -15.18
N ILE A 11 -2.64 9.25 -16.26
CA ILE A 11 -1.67 8.14 -16.21
C ILE A 11 -0.51 8.48 -15.27
N ALA A 12 -0.01 9.72 -15.32
CA ALA A 12 1.08 10.17 -14.45
C ALA A 12 0.67 10.19 -12.98
N GLU A 13 -0.58 10.59 -12.67
CA GLU A 13 -1.14 10.56 -11.32
C GLU A 13 -1.17 9.14 -10.77
N VAL A 14 -1.74 8.20 -11.51
CA VAL A 14 -1.79 6.78 -11.11
C VAL A 14 -0.38 6.23 -10.86
N ILE A 15 0.56 6.46 -11.77
CA ILE A 15 1.94 5.95 -11.64
C ILE A 15 2.66 6.58 -10.45
N ARG A 16 2.45 7.86 -10.19
CA ARG A 16 3.04 8.57 -9.06
C ARG A 16 2.45 8.11 -7.74
N ASP A 17 1.13 8.07 -7.62
CA ASP A 17 0.44 7.90 -6.35
C ASP A 17 0.43 6.43 -5.89
N TYR A 18 0.30 5.47 -6.80
CA TYR A 18 0.30 4.05 -6.51
C TYR A 18 1.65 3.35 -6.75
N GLY A 19 2.54 3.94 -7.55
CA GLY A 19 3.87 3.40 -7.80
C GLY A 19 4.98 4.09 -7.00
N GLU A 20 4.70 5.24 -6.38
CA GLU A 20 5.71 6.13 -5.79
C GLU A 20 6.87 6.39 -6.78
N GLU A 21 6.51 6.49 -8.10
CA GLU A 21 7.47 6.59 -9.20
C GLU A 21 7.76 8.06 -9.54
N ARG A 22 8.99 8.49 -9.33
CA ARG A 22 9.42 9.87 -9.60
C ARG A 22 9.42 10.24 -11.08
N PHE A 23 9.53 9.24 -11.97
CA PHE A 23 9.49 9.43 -13.42
C PHE A 23 8.08 9.26 -14.00
N ALA A 24 7.03 9.37 -13.19
CA ALA A 24 5.65 9.18 -13.63
C ALA A 24 5.26 10.02 -14.85
N VAL A 25 5.65 11.31 -14.88
CA VAL A 25 5.33 12.20 -16.01
C VAL A 25 6.03 11.79 -17.31
N PRO A 26 7.36 11.57 -17.36
CA PRO A 26 8.01 11.04 -18.55
C PRO A 26 7.43 9.72 -19.04
N ILE A 27 7.12 8.79 -18.12
CA ILE A 27 6.52 7.49 -18.45
C ILE A 27 5.14 7.68 -19.08
N ALA A 28 4.28 8.48 -18.47
CA ALA A 28 2.94 8.76 -18.99
C ALA A 28 2.98 9.40 -20.40
N LYS A 29 3.86 10.38 -20.62
CA LYS A 29 4.07 10.99 -21.93
C LYS A 29 4.52 9.96 -22.97
N ALA A 30 5.46 9.07 -22.61
CA ALA A 30 5.92 8.03 -23.49
C ALA A 30 4.81 7.02 -23.85
N ILE A 31 3.96 6.65 -22.89
CA ILE A 31 2.78 5.79 -23.13
C ILE A 31 1.82 6.44 -24.13
N VAL A 32 1.51 7.72 -23.93
CA VAL A 32 0.58 8.45 -24.82
C VAL A 32 1.17 8.62 -26.22
N ALA A 33 2.43 9.03 -26.35
CA ALA A 33 3.12 9.16 -27.63
C ALA A 33 3.13 7.83 -28.39
N ARG A 34 3.56 6.74 -27.73
CA ARG A 34 3.54 5.39 -28.32
C ARG A 34 2.16 4.97 -28.81
N ARG A 35 1.13 5.29 -28.01
CA ARG A 35 -0.28 5.03 -28.36
C ARG A 35 -0.74 5.79 -29.59
N GLN A 36 -0.33 7.06 -29.72
CA GLN A 36 -0.68 7.91 -30.86
C GLN A 36 0.03 7.47 -32.14
N GLU A 37 1.30 7.07 -32.04
CA GLU A 37 2.12 6.70 -33.20
C GLU A 37 1.81 5.30 -33.75
N ARG A 38 1.56 4.32 -32.86
CA ARG A 38 1.49 2.91 -33.23
C ARG A 38 0.28 2.16 -32.64
N GLY A 39 -0.69 2.88 -32.10
CA GLY A 39 -1.85 2.30 -31.44
C GLY A 39 -1.57 1.78 -30.02
N ALA A 40 -2.52 1.03 -29.46
CA ALA A 40 -2.46 0.57 -28.09
C ALA A 40 -1.29 -0.38 -27.83
N LEU A 41 -0.70 -0.29 -26.61
CA LEU A 41 0.23 -1.29 -26.12
C LEU A 41 -0.49 -2.62 -25.93
N SER A 42 0.00 -3.70 -26.50
CA SER A 42 -0.66 -5.02 -26.50
C SER A 42 -0.02 -6.01 -25.55
N THR A 43 1.26 -5.81 -25.17
CA THR A 43 1.98 -6.72 -24.29
C THR A 43 2.63 -6.01 -23.11
N THR A 44 2.85 -6.78 -22.02
CA THR A 44 3.61 -6.31 -20.87
C THR A 44 5.07 -5.99 -21.20
N ALA A 45 5.64 -6.73 -22.16
CA ALA A 45 7.01 -6.52 -22.64
C ALA A 45 7.17 -5.15 -23.31
N GLU A 46 6.23 -4.75 -24.18
CA GLU A 46 6.22 -3.43 -24.81
C GLU A 46 6.16 -2.30 -23.75
N LEU A 47 5.29 -2.43 -22.74
CA LEU A 47 5.21 -1.44 -21.68
C LEU A 47 6.50 -1.41 -20.86
N ALA A 48 7.09 -2.55 -20.53
CA ALA A 48 8.34 -2.61 -19.78
C ALA A 48 9.50 -1.94 -20.52
N GLN A 49 9.63 -2.18 -21.82
CA GLN A 49 10.66 -1.53 -22.65
C GLN A 49 10.46 0.00 -22.73
N LEU A 50 9.23 0.45 -22.91
CA LEU A 50 8.89 1.86 -22.96
C LEU A 50 9.22 2.56 -21.65
N VAL A 51 8.86 1.96 -20.53
CA VAL A 51 9.18 2.48 -19.19
C VAL A 51 10.70 2.53 -18.97
N ALA A 52 11.42 1.47 -19.35
CA ALA A 52 12.87 1.41 -19.23
C ALA A 52 13.58 2.52 -20.05
N GLY A 53 13.01 2.94 -21.18
CA GLY A 53 13.49 4.07 -21.97
C GLY A 53 13.20 5.44 -21.36
N ALA A 54 12.09 5.57 -20.61
CA ALA A 54 11.68 6.81 -19.97
C ALA A 54 12.36 7.08 -18.61
N VAL A 55 12.85 6.03 -17.93
CA VAL A 55 13.49 6.11 -16.61
C VAL A 55 14.97 6.38 -16.76
N LYS A 56 15.42 7.57 -16.33
CA LYS A 56 16.83 8.01 -16.46
C LYS A 56 17.78 7.36 -15.47
N THR A 57 17.29 6.97 -14.30
CA THR A 57 18.14 6.39 -13.23
C THR A 57 17.59 5.03 -12.83
N ARG A 58 18.43 4.00 -12.89
CA ARG A 58 18.07 2.63 -12.53
C ARG A 58 18.59 2.30 -11.13
N GLU A 59 17.75 1.69 -10.32
CA GLU A 59 18.17 1.07 -9.06
C GLU A 59 18.79 -0.29 -9.36
N ALA A 60 19.97 -0.55 -8.80
CA ALA A 60 20.65 -1.82 -9.02
C ALA A 60 19.77 -3.00 -8.55
N GLY A 61 19.64 -4.01 -9.39
CA GLY A 61 18.87 -5.22 -9.07
C GLY A 61 17.34 -5.06 -9.15
N GLN A 62 16.81 -3.93 -9.64
CA GLN A 62 15.37 -3.76 -9.85
C GLN A 62 15.03 -3.53 -11.33
N ASN A 63 13.93 -4.13 -11.79
CA ASN A 63 13.38 -3.81 -13.10
C ASN A 63 12.76 -2.40 -13.04
N PRO A 64 13.15 -1.47 -13.94
CA PRO A 64 12.63 -0.10 -13.96
C PRO A 64 11.10 -0.02 -14.07
N ALA A 65 10.45 -1.02 -14.66
CA ALA A 65 9.01 -1.04 -14.82
C ALA A 65 8.24 -1.55 -13.59
N THR A 66 8.92 -2.03 -12.56
CA THR A 66 8.28 -2.63 -11.38
C THR A 66 7.26 -1.69 -10.74
N ARG A 67 7.63 -0.43 -10.50
CA ARG A 67 6.77 0.58 -9.86
C ARG A 67 5.57 0.93 -10.75
N THR A 68 5.76 1.02 -12.05
CA THR A 68 4.68 1.27 -13.00
C THR A 68 3.68 0.12 -13.03
N PHE A 69 4.14 -1.13 -13.07
CA PHE A 69 3.26 -2.30 -13.01
C PHE A 69 2.54 -2.40 -11.67
N GLN A 70 3.21 -2.13 -10.56
CA GLN A 70 2.58 -2.05 -9.24
C GLN A 70 1.46 -1.02 -9.24
N ALA A 71 1.70 0.20 -9.74
CA ALA A 71 0.71 1.27 -9.79
C ALA A 71 -0.53 0.86 -10.58
N LEU A 72 -0.34 0.30 -11.76
CA LEU A 72 -1.45 -0.14 -12.62
C LEU A 72 -2.25 -1.27 -11.97
N ARG A 73 -1.59 -2.24 -11.32
CA ARG A 73 -2.24 -3.35 -10.62
C ARG A 73 -3.09 -2.85 -9.46
N ILE A 74 -2.52 -2.00 -8.61
CA ILE A 74 -3.22 -1.42 -7.46
C ILE A 74 -4.45 -0.64 -7.92
N PHE A 75 -4.29 0.20 -8.96
CA PHE A 75 -5.37 1.04 -9.48
C PHE A 75 -6.51 0.21 -10.09
N ILE A 76 -6.17 -0.80 -10.92
CA ILE A 76 -7.17 -1.62 -11.62
C ILE A 76 -7.95 -2.50 -10.65
N ASN A 77 -7.27 -3.04 -9.63
CA ASN A 77 -7.85 -3.98 -8.68
C ASN A 77 -8.39 -3.30 -7.41
N ALA A 78 -8.27 -1.98 -7.27
CA ALA A 78 -8.64 -1.24 -6.05
C ALA A 78 -8.04 -1.87 -4.77
N GLU A 79 -6.76 -2.34 -4.85
CA GLU A 79 -6.14 -3.18 -3.81
C GLU A 79 -6.06 -2.47 -2.45
N LEU A 80 -5.86 -1.15 -2.43
CA LEU A 80 -5.74 -0.39 -1.18
C LEU A 80 -7.09 -0.21 -0.48
N GLU A 81 -8.16 -0.01 -1.25
CA GLU A 81 -9.53 0.07 -0.75
C GLU A 81 -9.99 -1.27 -0.20
N GLU A 82 -9.68 -2.37 -0.90
CA GLU A 82 -9.97 -3.72 -0.41
C GLU A 82 -9.21 -4.04 0.87
N LEU A 83 -7.93 -3.65 0.97
CA LEU A 83 -7.16 -3.82 2.20
C LEU A 83 -7.80 -3.08 3.38
N GLN A 84 -8.25 -1.84 3.18
CA GLN A 84 -8.93 -1.06 4.23
C GLN A 84 -10.23 -1.75 4.69
N GLN A 85 -11.02 -2.25 3.75
CA GLN A 85 -12.25 -2.98 4.06
C GLN A 85 -11.95 -4.29 4.81
N ALA A 86 -10.95 -5.04 4.37
CA ALA A 86 -10.52 -6.28 5.01
C ALA A 86 -10.05 -6.06 6.46
N LEU A 87 -9.27 -4.99 6.72
CA LEU A 87 -8.84 -4.63 8.07
C LEU A 87 -10.03 -4.30 8.99
N LYS A 88 -11.01 -3.53 8.50
CA LYS A 88 -12.23 -3.20 9.24
C LYS A 88 -13.04 -4.47 9.53
N ALA A 89 -13.20 -5.35 8.55
CA ALA A 89 -13.92 -6.61 8.71
C ALA A 89 -13.19 -7.55 9.69
N ALA A 90 -11.86 -7.65 9.59
CA ALA A 90 -11.05 -8.46 10.51
C ALA A 90 -11.22 -8.01 11.96
N LEU A 91 -11.23 -6.71 12.24
CA LEU A 91 -11.43 -6.19 13.59
C LEU A 91 -12.81 -6.59 14.18
N LYS A 92 -13.85 -6.65 13.32
CA LYS A 92 -15.21 -7.05 13.72
C LYS A 92 -15.31 -8.52 14.13
N VAL A 93 -14.57 -9.40 13.43
CA VAL A 93 -14.68 -10.86 13.67
C VAL A 93 -13.68 -11.37 14.69
N LEU A 94 -12.64 -10.61 15.03
CA LEU A 94 -11.66 -11.00 16.03
C LEU A 94 -12.28 -11.02 17.43
N LYS A 95 -12.16 -12.16 18.11
CA LYS A 95 -12.48 -12.29 19.54
C LYS A 95 -11.45 -11.55 20.40
N PRO A 96 -11.81 -11.15 21.63
CA PRO A 96 -10.84 -10.68 22.61
C PRO A 96 -9.64 -11.62 22.73
N GLY A 97 -8.42 -11.06 22.80
CA GLY A 97 -7.18 -11.83 22.76
C GLY A 97 -6.73 -12.29 21.36
N GLY A 98 -7.60 -12.27 20.35
CA GLY A 98 -7.29 -12.65 18.97
C GLY A 98 -6.21 -11.77 18.37
N ARG A 99 -5.42 -12.30 17.45
CA ARG A 99 -4.30 -11.59 16.79
C ARG A 99 -4.64 -11.25 15.35
N LEU A 100 -4.46 -9.97 15.00
CA LEU A 100 -4.41 -9.48 13.64
C LEU A 100 -2.96 -9.53 13.17
N VAL A 101 -2.67 -10.34 12.15
CA VAL A 101 -1.33 -10.44 11.55
C VAL A 101 -1.47 -10.07 10.07
N VAL A 102 -0.72 -9.06 9.64
CA VAL A 102 -0.74 -8.59 8.25
C VAL A 102 0.69 -8.48 7.74
N ILE A 103 0.93 -9.03 6.55
CA ILE A 103 2.20 -8.93 5.83
C ILE A 103 1.97 -8.04 4.61
N SER A 104 2.71 -6.96 4.53
CA SER A 104 2.69 -6.00 3.42
C SER A 104 3.99 -6.12 2.63
N PHE A 105 3.94 -5.95 1.31
CA PHE A 105 5.10 -6.05 0.43
C PHE A 105 5.55 -4.70 -0.15
N HIS A 106 4.75 -3.65 0.02
CA HIS A 106 5.13 -2.30 -0.38
C HIS A 106 4.67 -1.24 0.63
N SER A 107 5.23 -0.03 0.49
CA SER A 107 5.08 1.09 1.43
C SER A 107 3.63 1.55 1.63
N LEU A 108 2.80 1.53 0.58
CA LEU A 108 1.41 1.98 0.64
C LEU A 108 0.56 1.04 1.50
N GLU A 109 0.68 -0.28 1.30
CA GLU A 109 0.02 -1.28 2.15
C GLU A 109 0.48 -1.13 3.61
N ASP A 110 1.79 -1.08 3.85
CA ASP A 110 2.33 -0.95 5.22
C ASP A 110 1.84 0.33 5.90
N ARG A 111 1.69 1.43 5.16
CA ARG A 111 1.16 2.70 5.66
C ARG A 111 -0.30 2.56 6.11
N ILE A 112 -1.14 1.88 5.32
CA ILE A 112 -2.55 1.63 5.65
C ILE A 112 -2.65 0.76 6.90
N VAL A 113 -1.94 -0.35 6.96
CA VAL A 113 -1.93 -1.26 8.12
C VAL A 113 -1.40 -0.57 9.36
N LYS A 114 -0.31 0.19 9.26
CA LYS A 114 0.25 0.99 10.35
C LYS A 114 -0.78 1.98 10.88
N ASN A 115 -1.41 2.75 9.98
CA ASN A 115 -2.37 3.77 10.37
C ASN A 115 -3.59 3.13 11.04
N PHE A 116 -4.12 2.05 10.47
CA PHE A 116 -5.23 1.30 11.05
C PHE A 116 -4.92 0.81 12.47
N ILE A 117 -3.78 0.14 12.68
CA ILE A 117 -3.36 -0.33 13.99
C ILE A 117 -3.17 0.85 14.95
N THR A 118 -2.55 1.95 14.50
CA THR A 118 -2.31 3.13 15.33
C THR A 118 -3.62 3.77 15.78
N GLN A 119 -4.58 3.95 14.87
CA GLN A 119 -5.89 4.54 15.16
C GLN A 119 -6.67 3.73 16.21
N HIS A 120 -6.55 2.40 16.17
CA HIS A 120 -7.26 1.51 17.09
C HIS A 120 -6.46 1.11 18.34
N SER A 121 -5.18 1.49 18.45
CA SER A 121 -4.30 1.13 19.58
C SER A 121 -3.73 2.31 20.37
N ARG A 122 -3.92 3.53 19.89
CA ARG A 122 -3.40 4.73 20.54
C ARG A 122 -4.47 5.80 20.63
N GLU A 123 -4.65 6.33 21.80
CA GLU A 123 -5.47 7.53 22.00
C GLU A 123 -4.78 8.76 21.41
N VAL A 124 -5.57 9.61 20.75
CA VAL A 124 -5.12 10.94 20.36
C VAL A 124 -5.14 11.83 21.61
N TYR A 125 -3.97 12.32 22.03
CA TYR A 125 -3.85 13.21 23.16
C TYR A 125 -4.65 14.51 22.94
N ASP A 126 -5.65 14.73 23.79
CA ASP A 126 -6.42 15.97 23.77
C ASP A 126 -5.78 17.02 24.69
N ARG A 127 -5.18 18.03 24.09
CA ARG A 127 -4.56 19.15 24.82
C ARG A 127 -5.57 19.96 25.66
N ARG A 128 -6.87 19.86 25.36
CA ARG A 128 -7.93 20.56 26.10
C ARG A 128 -8.35 19.82 27.36
N ALA A 129 -8.06 18.53 27.44
CA ALA A 129 -8.39 17.67 28.57
C ALA A 129 -7.17 16.83 29.02
N PRO A 130 -6.07 17.46 29.48
CA PRO A 130 -4.80 16.79 29.74
C PRO A 130 -4.86 15.76 30.88
N PHE A 131 -5.88 15.80 31.72
CA PHE A 131 -6.09 14.87 32.84
C PHE A 131 -7.25 13.92 32.63
N ALA A 132 -7.78 13.82 31.40
CA ALA A 132 -8.81 12.83 31.08
C ALA A 132 -8.27 11.41 31.26
N ALA A 133 -9.10 10.50 31.78
CA ALA A 133 -8.73 9.10 31.87
C ALA A 133 -8.48 8.52 30.47
N PRO A 134 -7.45 7.66 30.29
CA PRO A 134 -7.17 7.04 29.01
C PRO A 134 -8.38 6.27 28.47
N LYS A 135 -8.71 6.49 27.20
CA LYS A 135 -9.81 5.76 26.54
C LYS A 135 -9.40 4.33 26.24
N PRO A 136 -10.25 3.35 26.50
CA PRO A 136 -9.96 1.98 26.12
C PRO A 136 -9.88 1.86 24.59
N MET A 137 -8.86 1.18 24.11
CA MET A 137 -8.60 1.00 22.67
C MET A 137 -8.95 -0.42 22.23
N ALA A 138 -9.39 -0.57 20.98
CA ALA A 138 -9.82 -1.87 20.44
C ALA A 138 -8.66 -2.83 20.14
N LEU A 139 -7.48 -2.31 19.85
CA LEU A 139 -6.27 -3.07 19.57
C LEU A 139 -5.13 -2.68 20.50
N GLN A 140 -4.21 -3.60 20.68
CA GLN A 140 -2.88 -3.38 21.25
C GLN A 140 -1.86 -3.72 20.15
N ALA A 141 -1.01 -2.77 19.76
CA ALA A 141 0.09 -3.05 18.84
C ALA A 141 1.11 -3.96 19.54
N VAL A 142 1.48 -5.06 18.88
CA VAL A 142 2.37 -6.10 19.45
C VAL A 142 3.76 -6.04 18.81
N ALA A 143 3.83 -6.11 17.49
CA ALA A 143 5.12 -6.20 16.80
C ALA A 143 5.08 -5.60 15.38
N ARG A 144 6.26 -5.19 14.93
CA ARG A 144 6.61 -4.92 13.53
C ARG A 144 7.89 -5.69 13.22
N ILE A 145 7.81 -6.64 12.31
CA ILE A 145 8.88 -7.57 12.02
C ILE A 145 9.27 -7.42 10.54
N LYS A 146 10.55 -7.41 10.25
CA LYS A 146 11.13 -7.51 8.92
C LYS A 146 11.74 -8.88 8.74
N PRO A 147 11.86 -9.39 7.51
CA PRO A 147 12.58 -10.64 7.25
C PRO A 147 14.04 -10.55 7.69
N SER A 148 14.59 -11.65 8.13
CA SER A 148 16.02 -11.77 8.43
C SER A 148 16.86 -11.79 7.15
N ALA A 149 18.17 -11.56 7.27
CA ALA A 149 19.09 -11.68 6.13
C ALA A 149 19.05 -13.07 5.51
N ALA A 150 19.02 -14.12 6.33
CA ALA A 150 18.95 -15.51 5.87
C ALA A 150 17.63 -15.80 5.13
N GLU A 151 16.50 -15.24 5.58
CA GLU A 151 15.25 -15.38 4.88
C GLU A 151 15.25 -14.68 3.52
N VAL A 152 15.86 -13.49 3.43
CA VAL A 152 15.98 -12.76 2.16
C VAL A 152 16.92 -13.48 1.19
N GLU A 153 17.98 -14.10 1.69
CA GLU A 153 18.90 -14.90 0.90
C GLU A 153 18.20 -16.15 0.31
N GLY A 154 17.43 -16.86 1.14
CA GLY A 154 16.64 -18.02 0.69
C GLY A 154 15.43 -17.67 -0.15
N ASN A 155 14.83 -16.50 0.06
CA ASN A 155 13.67 -16.00 -0.68
C ASN A 155 13.77 -14.48 -0.95
N PRO A 156 14.40 -14.07 -2.06
CA PRO A 156 14.59 -12.67 -2.41
C PRO A 156 13.27 -11.85 -2.48
N ARG A 157 12.12 -12.51 -2.68
CA ARG A 157 10.81 -11.86 -2.70
C ARG A 157 10.39 -11.34 -1.32
N SER A 158 10.94 -11.91 -0.24
CA SER A 158 10.65 -11.46 1.13
C SER A 158 11.29 -10.11 1.49
N ARG A 159 12.28 -9.64 0.72
CA ARG A 159 13.08 -8.44 1.02
C ARG A 159 12.25 -7.21 1.43
N SER A 160 11.12 -7.00 0.79
CA SER A 160 10.24 -5.84 1.05
C SER A 160 9.12 -6.13 2.05
N ALA A 161 9.03 -7.36 2.56
CA ALA A 161 7.95 -7.75 3.46
C ALA A 161 8.07 -7.03 4.82
N ILE A 162 6.94 -6.56 5.31
CA ILE A 162 6.79 -6.04 6.68
C ILE A 162 5.59 -6.72 7.30
N MET A 163 5.82 -7.46 8.38
CA MET A 163 4.76 -8.06 9.17
C MET A 163 4.41 -7.15 10.35
N ARG A 164 3.13 -6.81 10.50
CA ARG A 164 2.59 -6.13 11.67
C ARG A 164 1.63 -7.02 12.42
N VAL A 165 1.75 -6.99 13.75
CA VAL A 165 0.92 -7.79 14.65
C VAL A 165 0.25 -6.86 15.64
N ALA A 166 -1.07 -7.03 15.78
CA ALA A 166 -1.86 -6.39 16.83
C ALA A 166 -2.74 -7.43 17.52
N ARG A 167 -3.08 -7.22 18.79
CA ARG A 167 -3.96 -8.06 19.58
C ARG A 167 -5.27 -7.33 19.85
N ARG A 168 -6.40 -8.03 19.69
CA ARG A 168 -7.72 -7.53 20.07
C ARG A 168 -7.80 -7.43 21.59
N THR A 169 -8.26 -6.30 22.12
CA THR A 169 -8.49 -6.09 23.55
C THR A 169 -9.85 -6.62 23.97
N GLU A 170 -10.19 -6.46 25.27
CA GLU A 170 -11.49 -6.84 25.81
C GLU A 170 -12.60 -5.81 25.50
N LEU A 171 -12.28 -4.67 24.84
CA LEU A 171 -13.26 -3.64 24.53
C LEU A 171 -14.41 -4.21 23.70
N PRO A 172 -15.68 -4.12 24.16
CA PRO A 172 -16.83 -4.57 23.39
C PRO A 172 -16.90 -3.91 22.02
N TRP A 173 -17.37 -4.65 21.00
CA TRP A 173 -17.46 -4.11 19.65
C TRP A 173 -18.32 -2.83 19.58
N ALA A 174 -19.41 -2.78 20.33
CA ALA A 174 -20.30 -1.63 20.39
C ALA A 174 -19.62 -0.32 20.87
N GLU A 175 -18.50 -0.44 21.58
CA GLU A 175 -17.74 0.68 22.11
C GLU A 175 -16.52 1.05 21.23
N VAL A 176 -16.27 0.30 20.15
CA VAL A 176 -15.17 0.61 19.23
C VAL A 176 -15.53 1.87 18.44
N PRO A 177 -14.75 2.95 18.55
CA PRO A 177 -15.03 4.18 17.84
C PRO A 177 -15.04 3.95 16.31
N GLU A 178 -16.05 4.45 15.63
CA GLU A 178 -16.00 4.52 14.17
C GLU A 178 -14.91 5.51 13.75
N VAL A 179 -13.87 4.99 13.16
CA VAL A 179 -12.81 5.81 12.59
C VAL A 179 -13.32 6.34 11.24
N ARG A 180 -13.58 7.64 11.18
CA ARG A 180 -13.85 8.32 9.91
C ARG A 180 -12.62 8.19 9.02
N ALA A 181 -12.87 7.81 7.76
CA ALA A 181 -11.84 7.65 6.73
C ALA A 181 -11.14 8.98 6.43
#